data_a2bc75a42d094e7575a3ee3755671464
#
_entry.id   a2bc75a42d094e7575a3ee3755671464
#
_cell.length_a   1.000
_cell.length_b   1.000
_cell.length_c   1.000
_cell.angle_alpha   90.00
_cell.angle_beta   90.00
_cell.angle_gamma   90.00
#
_symmetry.space_group_name_H-M   'P 1'
#
loop_
_entity.id
_entity.type
_entity.pdbx_description
1 polymer ?
#
loop_
_entity_poly.entity_id
_entity_poly.type
_entity_poly.pdbx_seq_one_letter_code
_entity_poly.pdbx_strand_id
1 'polypeptide(L)'
;MLPDIKIAQINTFLTVAHCKNFRKAATVLYRSQPAVSLAIKQLEQLLGACLFDSERHGELSAFGAAFLPEAKALYQLYETTLHNGMSMAQGQSGSIRLGVLPSIAKTVLAHIIRAFLVQHPQVHLQVQDDNGDNLRDKVLDRRVDLAISSIWQTEPDLNYTHLCADRVGIVARKSHPWMQKGSQINWDQLSQEKLIRNGTTPLVDKTPAQGFLFAAMQVTNMTSLVAMLEGGAGITTLPWLAFPRGSHELAFRLIEEPPVQRQIALMKSRHHQQMPATAALESIIIDTFKRRTKDLENPTQLIT
;
A
#
# COMPACT_ATOMS: atom_id res chain seq x y z
N MET A 1 -30.02 23.75 -17.68
CA MET A 1 -29.71 22.30 -17.80
C MET A 1 -28.83 22.11 -19.02
N LEU A 2 -27.71 21.37 -18.98
CA LEU A 2 -26.88 21.10 -20.15
C LEU A 2 -27.61 20.19 -21.12
N PRO A 3 -27.46 20.38 -22.46
CA PRO A 3 -28.04 19.49 -23.44
C PRO A 3 -27.42 18.10 -23.39
N ASP A 4 -28.21 17.07 -23.72
CA ASP A 4 -27.75 15.68 -23.78
C ASP A 4 -26.96 15.40 -25.07
N ILE A 5 -25.72 15.83 -25.09
CA ILE A 5 -24.77 15.60 -26.21
C ILE A 5 -24.06 14.28 -26.03
N LYS A 6 -24.15 13.40 -27.02
CA LYS A 6 -23.45 12.12 -27.02
C LYS A 6 -22.02 12.29 -27.51
N ILE A 7 -21.06 11.66 -26.83
CA ILE A 7 -19.65 11.69 -27.24
C ILE A 7 -19.42 11.22 -28.68
N ALA A 8 -20.27 10.30 -29.18
CA ALA A 8 -20.25 9.85 -30.58
C ALA A 8 -20.57 10.99 -31.58
N GLN A 9 -21.35 12.01 -31.18
CA GLN A 9 -21.63 13.17 -32.03
C GLN A 9 -20.41 14.10 -32.08
N ILE A 10 -19.71 14.27 -30.95
CA ILE A 10 -18.43 15.02 -30.89
C ILE A 10 -17.40 14.33 -31.80
N ASN A 11 -17.23 13.01 -31.69
CA ASN A 11 -16.32 12.25 -32.56
C ASN A 11 -16.69 12.41 -34.05
N THR A 12 -17.99 12.39 -34.37
CA THR A 12 -18.46 12.58 -35.75
C THR A 12 -18.08 13.98 -36.24
N PHE A 13 -18.28 15.03 -35.44
CA PHE A 13 -17.85 16.39 -35.76
C PHE A 13 -16.36 16.49 -36.03
N LEU A 14 -15.52 15.95 -35.13
CA LEU A 14 -14.06 15.93 -35.24
C LEU A 14 -13.59 15.23 -36.51
N THR A 15 -14.22 14.11 -36.82
CA THR A 15 -13.90 13.32 -38.03
C THR A 15 -14.28 14.05 -39.31
N VAL A 16 -15.46 14.69 -39.39
CA VAL A 16 -15.86 15.48 -40.54
C VAL A 16 -14.94 16.68 -40.72
N ALA A 17 -14.61 17.38 -39.63
CA ALA A 17 -13.70 18.53 -39.64
C ALA A 17 -12.30 18.15 -40.16
N HIS A 18 -11.80 16.97 -39.73
CA HIS A 18 -10.50 16.43 -40.20
C HIS A 18 -10.53 16.04 -41.68
N CYS A 19 -11.56 15.31 -42.10
CA CYS A 19 -11.69 14.83 -43.48
C CYS A 19 -12.09 15.93 -44.47
N LYS A 20 -12.63 17.05 -44.00
CA LYS A 20 -13.26 18.14 -44.79
C LYS A 20 -14.28 17.60 -45.82
N ASN A 21 -14.86 16.45 -45.54
CA ASN A 21 -15.76 15.74 -46.46
C ASN A 21 -16.63 14.73 -45.73
N PHE A 22 -17.92 14.88 -45.75
CA PHE A 22 -18.91 14.04 -45.10
C PHE A 22 -18.87 12.58 -45.58
N ARG A 23 -18.63 12.33 -46.87
CA ARG A 23 -18.57 10.98 -47.44
C ARG A 23 -17.28 10.24 -46.97
N LYS A 24 -16.14 10.93 -46.97
CA LYS A 24 -14.89 10.37 -46.42
C LYS A 24 -15.01 10.09 -44.93
N ALA A 25 -15.60 11.04 -44.19
CA ALA A 25 -15.82 10.82 -42.75
C ALA A 25 -16.74 9.65 -42.47
N ALA A 26 -17.77 9.42 -43.28
CA ALA A 26 -18.65 8.27 -43.16
C ALA A 26 -17.89 6.96 -43.36
N THR A 27 -16.96 6.89 -44.33
CA THR A 27 -16.10 5.72 -44.52
C THR A 27 -15.20 5.47 -43.29
N VAL A 28 -14.55 6.53 -42.74
CA VAL A 28 -13.70 6.42 -41.57
C VAL A 28 -14.47 5.95 -40.31
N LEU A 29 -15.72 6.42 -40.18
CA LEU A 29 -16.59 6.06 -39.04
C LEU A 29 -17.35 4.73 -39.23
N TYR A 30 -17.16 4.04 -40.35
CA TYR A 30 -17.92 2.84 -40.71
C TYR A 30 -19.45 3.07 -40.65
N ARG A 31 -19.91 4.23 -41.13
CA ARG A 31 -21.33 4.64 -41.15
C ARG A 31 -21.77 5.08 -42.55
N SER A 32 -23.09 5.19 -42.75
CA SER A 32 -23.61 5.81 -43.96
C SER A 32 -23.49 7.32 -43.88
N GLN A 33 -23.31 8.01 -45.03
CA GLN A 33 -23.27 9.47 -45.08
C GLN A 33 -24.53 10.15 -44.49
N PRO A 34 -25.76 9.66 -44.76
CA PRO A 34 -26.95 10.19 -44.09
C PRO A 34 -26.91 10.13 -42.56
N ALA A 35 -26.34 9.05 -41.98
CA ALA A 35 -26.20 8.90 -40.54
C ALA A 35 -25.19 9.91 -39.97
N VAL A 36 -24.09 10.16 -40.67
CA VAL A 36 -23.11 11.20 -40.29
C VAL A 36 -23.78 12.60 -40.37
N SER A 37 -24.49 12.92 -41.45
CA SER A 37 -25.17 14.19 -41.60
C SER A 37 -26.24 14.40 -40.53
N LEU A 38 -27.00 13.36 -40.18
CA LEU A 38 -27.99 13.42 -39.11
C LEU A 38 -27.34 13.70 -37.74
N ALA A 39 -26.22 13.03 -37.42
CA ALA A 39 -25.50 13.20 -36.17
C ALA A 39 -24.97 14.65 -36.03
N ILE A 40 -24.44 15.24 -37.11
CA ILE A 40 -24.00 16.65 -37.13
C ILE A 40 -25.19 17.54 -36.93
N LYS A 41 -26.27 17.38 -37.68
CA LYS A 41 -27.47 18.20 -37.55
C LYS A 41 -28.06 18.18 -36.13
N GLN A 42 -28.10 17.03 -35.51
CA GLN A 42 -28.53 16.89 -34.11
C GLN A 42 -27.61 17.65 -33.15
N LEU A 43 -26.27 17.56 -33.35
CA LEU A 43 -25.31 18.28 -32.54
C LEU A 43 -25.48 19.80 -32.71
N GLU A 44 -25.64 20.28 -33.92
CA GLU A 44 -25.90 21.68 -34.23
C GLU A 44 -27.20 22.19 -33.57
N GLN A 45 -28.27 21.40 -33.61
CA GLN A 45 -29.51 21.72 -32.91
C GLN A 45 -29.32 21.85 -31.38
N LEU A 46 -28.55 20.95 -30.79
CA LEU A 46 -28.28 21.00 -29.35
C LEU A 46 -27.37 22.16 -28.95
N LEU A 47 -26.45 22.56 -29.82
CA LEU A 47 -25.53 23.67 -29.60
C LEU A 47 -26.19 25.02 -29.98
N GLY A 48 -27.26 25.02 -30.77
CA GLY A 48 -27.93 26.21 -31.23
C GLY A 48 -27.23 26.96 -32.36
N ALA A 49 -26.21 26.37 -33.01
CA ALA A 49 -25.42 26.98 -34.07
C ALA A 49 -24.89 25.96 -35.07
N CYS A 50 -24.70 26.36 -36.33
CA CYS A 50 -24.13 25.51 -37.38
C CYS A 50 -22.63 25.33 -37.17
N LEU A 51 -22.15 24.09 -37.28
CA LEU A 51 -20.73 23.74 -37.18
C LEU A 51 -20.01 23.77 -38.54
N PHE A 52 -20.76 23.56 -39.62
CA PHE A 52 -20.24 23.58 -40.98
C PHE A 52 -20.93 24.64 -41.84
N ASP A 53 -20.20 25.14 -42.83
CA ASP A 53 -20.69 26.08 -43.80
C ASP A 53 -21.74 25.42 -44.73
N SER A 54 -22.87 26.07 -44.92
CA SER A 54 -23.96 25.54 -45.77
C SER A 54 -23.63 25.55 -47.25
N GLU A 55 -22.79 26.48 -47.69
CA GLU A 55 -22.43 26.64 -49.12
C GLU A 55 -21.19 25.85 -49.46
N ARG A 56 -20.27 25.66 -48.49
CA ARG A 56 -18.99 24.95 -48.63
C ARG A 56 -19.00 23.65 -47.88
N HIS A 57 -19.55 22.62 -48.50
CA HIS A 57 -19.73 21.31 -47.87
C HIS A 57 -18.41 20.73 -47.30
N GLY A 58 -18.31 20.67 -45.96
CA GLY A 58 -17.17 20.12 -45.22
C GLY A 58 -16.21 21.16 -44.69
N GLU A 59 -16.36 22.44 -44.97
CA GLU A 59 -15.66 23.55 -44.32
C GLU A 59 -16.38 23.94 -43.02
N LEU A 60 -15.59 24.32 -42.01
CA LEU A 60 -16.13 24.77 -40.73
C LEU A 60 -16.74 26.16 -40.85
N SER A 61 -17.88 26.37 -40.20
CA SER A 61 -18.40 27.71 -39.92
C SER A 61 -17.47 28.46 -38.95
N ALA A 62 -17.68 29.76 -38.76
CA ALA A 62 -16.96 30.52 -37.74
C ALA A 62 -17.16 29.93 -36.34
N PHE A 63 -18.39 29.52 -36.02
CA PHE A 63 -18.67 28.82 -34.75
C PHE A 63 -17.99 27.45 -34.68
N GLY A 64 -18.05 26.63 -35.75
CA GLY A 64 -17.38 25.35 -35.81
C GLY A 64 -15.87 25.47 -35.64
N ALA A 65 -15.23 26.48 -36.22
CA ALA A 65 -13.81 26.75 -36.03
C ALA A 65 -13.46 27.11 -34.58
N ALA A 66 -14.29 27.92 -33.92
CA ALA A 66 -14.12 28.25 -32.50
C ALA A 66 -14.40 27.09 -31.59
N PHE A 67 -15.38 26.23 -31.91
CA PHE A 67 -15.74 25.05 -31.10
C PHE A 67 -14.77 23.86 -31.27
N LEU A 68 -14.04 23.80 -32.39
CA LEU A 68 -13.14 22.66 -32.69
C LEU A 68 -12.09 22.37 -31.60
N PRO A 69 -11.36 23.35 -31.02
CA PRO A 69 -10.40 23.11 -29.96
C PRO A 69 -11.08 22.55 -28.70
N GLU A 70 -12.25 23.08 -28.32
CA GLU A 70 -13.01 22.60 -27.16
C GLU A 70 -13.50 21.16 -27.33
N ALA A 71 -14.03 20.85 -28.52
CA ALA A 71 -14.45 19.50 -28.87
C ALA A 71 -13.28 18.50 -28.84
N LYS A 72 -12.08 18.92 -29.30
CA LYS A 72 -10.86 18.10 -29.22
C LYS A 72 -10.44 17.83 -27.77
N ALA A 73 -10.41 18.85 -26.96
CA ALA A 73 -10.04 18.73 -25.54
C ALA A 73 -11.00 17.79 -24.80
N LEU A 74 -12.30 17.93 -25.02
CA LEU A 74 -13.32 17.04 -24.45
C LEU A 74 -13.13 15.59 -24.89
N TYR A 75 -12.90 15.35 -26.17
CA TYR A 75 -12.72 14.00 -26.70
C TYR A 75 -11.43 13.34 -26.18
N GLN A 76 -10.34 14.07 -26.09
CA GLN A 76 -9.08 13.60 -25.49
C GLN A 76 -9.25 13.25 -24.02
N LEU A 77 -9.98 14.08 -23.26
CA LEU A 77 -10.26 13.78 -21.85
C LEU A 77 -11.10 12.51 -21.71
N TYR A 78 -12.10 12.31 -22.57
CA TYR A 78 -12.91 11.10 -22.62
C TYR A 78 -12.05 9.85 -22.88
N GLU A 79 -11.20 9.86 -23.92
CA GLU A 79 -10.33 8.73 -24.26
C GLU A 79 -9.38 8.40 -23.09
N THR A 80 -8.75 9.41 -22.51
CA THR A 80 -7.85 9.27 -21.36
C THR A 80 -8.57 8.66 -20.15
N THR A 81 -9.79 9.15 -19.87
CA THR A 81 -10.59 8.66 -18.73
C THR A 81 -10.96 7.19 -18.91
N LEU A 82 -11.38 6.79 -20.12
CA LEU A 82 -11.70 5.39 -20.40
C LEU A 82 -10.47 4.49 -20.32
N HIS A 83 -9.36 4.94 -20.93
CA HIS A 83 -8.11 4.18 -20.88
C HIS A 83 -7.64 3.96 -19.44
N ASN A 84 -7.67 5.01 -18.62
CA ASN A 84 -7.35 4.91 -17.19
C ASN A 84 -8.28 3.95 -16.45
N GLY A 85 -9.59 4.04 -16.70
CA GLY A 85 -10.58 3.14 -16.12
C GLY A 85 -10.34 1.67 -16.49
N MET A 86 -10.05 1.39 -17.76
CA MET A 86 -9.70 0.05 -18.24
C MET A 86 -8.39 -0.47 -17.62
N SER A 87 -7.38 0.39 -17.55
CA SER A 87 -6.09 0.09 -16.92
C SER A 87 -6.25 -0.24 -15.43
N MET A 88 -7.07 0.54 -14.73
CA MET A 88 -7.41 0.25 -13.32
C MET A 88 -8.16 -1.08 -13.16
N ALA A 89 -9.12 -1.36 -14.04
CA ALA A 89 -9.87 -2.62 -14.02
C ALA A 89 -8.96 -3.85 -14.27
N GLN A 90 -7.89 -3.68 -15.03
CA GLN A 90 -6.88 -4.71 -15.29
C GLN A 90 -5.77 -4.76 -14.23
N GLY A 91 -5.80 -3.89 -13.22
CA GLY A 91 -4.77 -3.82 -12.19
C GLY A 91 -3.43 -3.26 -12.65
N GLN A 92 -3.38 -2.63 -13.83
CA GLN A 92 -2.18 -2.04 -14.40
C GLN A 92 -1.88 -0.65 -13.84
N SER A 93 -2.88 0.06 -13.34
CA SER A 93 -2.77 1.38 -12.72
C SER A 93 -3.64 1.48 -11.47
N GLY A 94 -3.57 2.59 -10.76
CA GLY A 94 -4.30 2.86 -9.54
C GLY A 94 -3.38 3.22 -8.38
N SER A 95 -3.93 3.27 -7.17
CA SER A 95 -3.19 3.58 -5.94
C SER A 95 -3.45 2.52 -4.88
N ILE A 96 -2.39 2.08 -4.20
CA ILE A 96 -2.45 1.13 -3.08
C ILE A 96 -1.76 1.77 -1.88
N ARG A 97 -2.39 1.68 -0.71
CA ARG A 97 -1.84 2.11 0.58
C ARG A 97 -1.49 0.88 1.40
N LEU A 98 -0.19 0.66 1.59
CA LEU A 98 0.36 -0.47 2.33
C LEU A 98 0.86 -0.01 3.70
N GLY A 99 0.31 -0.58 4.76
CA GLY A 99 0.82 -0.43 6.12
C GLY A 99 1.80 -1.54 6.48
N VAL A 100 2.88 -1.23 7.17
CA VAL A 100 3.88 -2.24 7.57
C VAL A 100 4.44 -1.96 8.96
N LEU A 101 4.76 -3.01 9.70
CA LEU A 101 5.56 -2.86 10.91
C LEU A 101 6.99 -2.40 10.54
N PRO A 102 7.65 -1.55 11.35
CA PRO A 102 9.05 -1.13 11.12
C PRO A 102 10.01 -2.31 10.95
N SER A 103 9.79 -3.42 11.67
CA SER A 103 10.59 -4.64 11.55
C SER A 103 10.46 -5.30 10.17
N ILE A 104 9.28 -5.25 9.56
CA ILE A 104 9.01 -5.78 8.22
C ILE A 104 9.57 -4.83 7.15
N ALA A 105 9.44 -3.52 7.36
CA ALA A 105 10.04 -2.52 6.47
C ALA A 105 11.55 -2.75 6.30
N LYS A 106 12.25 -3.04 7.39
CA LYS A 106 13.69 -3.33 7.41
C LYS A 106 14.09 -4.63 6.72
N THR A 107 13.23 -5.65 6.71
CA THR A 107 13.63 -7.03 6.37
C THR A 107 13.18 -7.48 4.99
N VAL A 108 11.90 -7.36 4.68
CA VAL A 108 11.31 -7.96 3.46
C VAL A 108 10.68 -6.96 2.50
N LEU A 109 10.33 -5.76 2.96
CA LEU A 109 9.55 -4.80 2.18
C LEU A 109 10.20 -4.45 0.84
N ALA A 110 11.51 -4.22 0.81
CA ALA A 110 12.23 -3.88 -0.41
C ALA A 110 12.10 -4.98 -1.49
N HIS A 111 12.07 -6.25 -1.09
CA HIS A 111 11.88 -7.38 -2.01
C HIS A 111 10.44 -7.42 -2.55
N ILE A 112 9.45 -7.19 -1.68
CA ILE A 112 8.04 -7.13 -2.05
C ILE A 112 7.81 -6.01 -3.06
N ILE A 113 8.26 -4.80 -2.73
CA ILE A 113 8.07 -3.61 -3.59
C ILE A 113 8.74 -3.81 -4.94
N ARG A 114 9.99 -4.29 -4.98
CA ARG A 114 10.70 -4.54 -6.24
C ARG A 114 9.97 -5.56 -7.10
N ALA A 115 9.51 -6.68 -6.52
CA ALA A 115 8.79 -7.70 -7.26
C ALA A 115 7.45 -7.17 -7.81
N PHE A 116 6.76 -6.34 -7.04
CA PHE A 116 5.50 -5.74 -7.43
C PHE A 116 5.66 -4.70 -8.55
N LEU A 117 6.57 -3.74 -8.41
CA LEU A 117 6.75 -2.65 -9.37
C LEU A 117 7.27 -3.12 -10.74
N VAL A 118 7.98 -4.26 -10.81
CA VAL A 118 8.36 -4.89 -12.08
C VAL A 118 7.13 -5.32 -12.89
N GLN A 119 6.09 -5.79 -12.23
CA GLN A 119 4.86 -6.28 -12.87
C GLN A 119 3.80 -5.18 -13.02
N HIS A 120 3.81 -4.18 -12.14
CA HIS A 120 2.82 -3.11 -12.04
C HIS A 120 3.47 -1.72 -11.97
N PRO A 121 4.23 -1.29 -12.99
CA PRO A 121 5.05 -0.07 -12.92
C PRO A 121 4.24 1.22 -12.88
N GLN A 122 2.96 1.19 -13.25
CA GLN A 122 2.07 2.37 -13.25
C GLN A 122 1.19 2.47 -11.99
N VAL A 123 1.32 1.52 -11.06
CA VAL A 123 0.57 1.58 -9.79
C VAL A 123 1.30 2.49 -8.81
N HIS A 124 0.57 3.46 -8.27
CA HIS A 124 1.08 4.32 -7.21
C HIS A 124 1.01 3.59 -5.86
N LEU A 125 2.16 3.26 -5.28
CA LEU A 125 2.26 2.57 -4.00
C LEU A 125 2.66 3.56 -2.90
N GLN A 126 1.77 3.75 -1.91
CA GLN A 126 2.07 4.50 -0.69
C GLN A 126 2.35 3.52 0.44
N VAL A 127 3.52 3.65 1.06
CA VAL A 127 3.92 2.81 2.20
C VAL A 127 3.96 3.67 3.46
N GLN A 128 3.37 3.14 4.54
CA GLN A 128 3.36 3.75 5.86
C GLN A 128 3.82 2.73 6.88
N ASP A 129 4.82 3.07 7.69
CA ASP A 129 5.19 2.26 8.85
C ASP A 129 4.53 2.80 10.12
N ASP A 130 4.03 1.87 10.96
CA ASP A 130 3.40 2.19 12.23
C ASP A 130 3.43 0.96 13.16
N ASN A 131 3.02 1.14 14.42
CA ASN A 131 2.79 0.05 15.35
C ASN A 131 1.55 -0.78 14.97
N GLY A 132 1.42 -1.97 15.59
CA GLY A 132 0.37 -2.92 15.21
C GLY A 132 -1.06 -2.42 15.43
N ASP A 133 -1.31 -1.70 16.53
CA ASP A 133 -2.64 -1.17 16.84
C ASP A 133 -3.05 -0.09 15.85
N ASN A 134 -2.17 0.86 15.59
CA ASN A 134 -2.42 1.91 14.61
C ASN A 134 -2.64 1.34 13.19
N LEU A 135 -1.89 0.30 12.81
CA LEU A 135 -2.09 -0.37 11.52
C LEU A 135 -3.44 -1.05 11.43
N ARG A 136 -3.88 -1.73 12.50
CA ARG A 136 -5.21 -2.34 12.58
C ARG A 136 -6.30 -1.29 12.39
N ASP A 137 -6.24 -0.20 13.16
CA ASP A 137 -7.21 0.89 13.10
C ASP A 137 -7.22 1.56 11.71
N LYS A 138 -6.06 1.75 11.10
CA LYS A 138 -5.95 2.29 9.73
C LYS A 138 -6.61 1.39 8.68
N VAL A 139 -6.58 0.05 8.85
CA VAL A 139 -7.29 -0.87 7.93
C VAL A 139 -8.79 -0.79 8.16
N LEU A 140 -9.24 -0.76 9.41
CA LEU A 140 -10.66 -0.60 9.76
C LEU A 140 -11.23 0.71 9.20
N ASP A 141 -10.50 1.82 9.37
CA ASP A 141 -10.86 3.15 8.87
C ASP A 141 -10.63 3.32 7.34
N ARG A 142 -10.19 2.29 6.65
CA ARG A 142 -9.87 2.33 5.21
C ARG A 142 -8.81 3.38 4.84
N ARG A 143 -7.94 3.75 5.76
CA ARG A 143 -6.77 4.60 5.49
C ARG A 143 -5.60 3.83 4.90
N VAL A 144 -5.64 2.49 5.05
CA VAL A 144 -4.69 1.52 4.50
C VAL A 144 -5.49 0.37 3.87
N ASP A 145 -5.09 -0.09 2.71
CA ASP A 145 -5.78 -1.15 1.96
C ASP A 145 -5.31 -2.55 2.40
N LEU A 146 -4.01 -2.68 2.68
CA LEU A 146 -3.36 -3.88 3.20
C LEU A 146 -2.40 -3.50 4.32
N ALA A 147 -2.30 -4.31 5.37
CA ALA A 147 -1.26 -4.11 6.38
C ALA A 147 -0.54 -5.42 6.73
N ILE A 148 0.79 -5.36 6.85
CA ILE A 148 1.60 -6.45 7.40
C ILE A 148 1.89 -6.13 8.85
N SER A 149 1.20 -6.81 9.76
CA SER A 149 1.21 -6.47 11.19
C SER A 149 1.25 -7.70 12.08
N SER A 150 1.49 -7.48 13.37
CA SER A 150 1.36 -8.50 14.39
C SER A 150 -0.10 -8.70 14.80
N ILE A 151 -0.46 -9.96 15.09
CA ILE A 151 -1.79 -10.32 15.61
C ILE A 151 -1.64 -10.67 17.09
N TRP A 152 -2.33 -9.94 17.95
CA TRP A 152 -2.60 -10.30 19.34
C TRP A 152 -4.08 -10.33 19.69
N GLN A 153 -4.90 -9.68 18.88
CA GLN A 153 -6.36 -9.74 18.92
C GLN A 153 -6.89 -9.80 17.51
N THR A 154 -7.97 -10.50 17.29
CA THR A 154 -8.66 -10.58 16.00
C THR A 154 -9.90 -9.69 16.02
N GLU A 155 -10.09 -8.93 14.94
CA GLU A 155 -11.26 -8.10 14.73
C GLU A 155 -12.20 -8.79 13.75
N PRO A 156 -13.52 -8.81 14.01
CA PRO A 156 -14.50 -9.48 13.14
C PRO A 156 -14.52 -8.93 11.72
N ASP A 157 -14.22 -7.64 11.55
CA ASP A 157 -14.28 -6.93 10.27
C ASP A 157 -12.98 -7.02 9.46
N LEU A 158 -11.98 -7.75 9.97
CA LEU A 158 -10.71 -7.98 9.30
C LEU A 158 -10.52 -9.45 8.91
N ASN A 159 -9.89 -9.65 7.76
CA ASN A 159 -9.33 -10.92 7.35
C ASN A 159 -7.82 -10.94 7.63
N TYR A 160 -7.35 -12.08 8.12
CA TYR A 160 -5.95 -12.30 8.47
C TYR A 160 -5.39 -13.48 7.67
N THR A 161 -4.28 -13.25 6.98
CA THR A 161 -3.50 -14.32 6.36
C THR A 161 -2.18 -14.42 7.10
N HIS A 162 -1.94 -15.53 7.81
CA HIS A 162 -0.70 -15.77 8.52
C HIS A 162 0.49 -15.78 7.55
N LEU A 163 1.57 -15.08 7.90
CA LEU A 163 2.77 -14.95 7.09
C LEU A 163 3.98 -15.65 7.71
N CYS A 164 4.29 -15.37 8.96
CA CYS A 164 5.37 -16.00 9.73
C CYS A 164 5.19 -15.72 11.23
N ALA A 165 6.03 -16.36 12.04
CA ALA A 165 6.19 -16.04 13.46
C ALA A 165 7.66 -15.72 13.75
N ASP A 166 7.92 -14.83 14.71
CA ASP A 166 9.26 -14.59 15.22
C ASP A 166 9.30 -14.62 16.76
N ARG A 167 10.44 -15.04 17.29
CA ARG A 167 10.62 -15.22 18.73
C ARG A 167 10.96 -13.88 19.39
N VAL A 168 10.47 -13.72 20.63
CA VAL A 168 10.76 -12.54 21.45
C VAL A 168 11.95 -12.82 22.37
N GLY A 169 12.79 -11.81 22.54
CA GLY A 169 13.93 -11.87 23.43
C GLY A 169 14.16 -10.53 24.15
N ILE A 170 15.08 -10.58 25.12
CA ILE A 170 15.57 -9.38 25.78
C ILE A 170 16.68 -8.78 24.93
N VAL A 171 16.70 -7.44 24.87
CA VAL A 171 17.73 -6.65 24.21
C VAL A 171 18.36 -5.71 25.22
N ALA A 172 19.67 -5.77 25.29
CA ALA A 172 20.50 -4.93 26.14
C ALA A 172 21.88 -4.71 25.52
N ARG A 173 22.72 -3.88 26.14
CA ARG A 173 24.13 -3.77 25.74
C ARG A 173 24.85 -5.12 25.94
N LYS A 174 25.81 -5.43 25.08
CA LYS A 174 26.65 -6.63 25.20
C LYS A 174 27.35 -6.74 26.55
N SER A 175 27.67 -5.61 27.17
CA SER A 175 28.27 -5.57 28.51
C SER A 175 27.32 -5.92 29.65
N HIS A 176 26.00 -6.01 29.39
CA HIS A 176 25.02 -6.34 30.41
C HIS A 176 25.22 -7.78 30.94
N PRO A 177 25.14 -8.02 32.27
CA PRO A 177 25.37 -9.35 32.85
C PRO A 177 24.53 -10.46 32.19
N TRP A 178 23.28 -10.18 31.85
CA TRP A 178 22.40 -11.15 31.21
C TRP A 178 22.78 -11.48 29.76
N MET A 179 23.68 -10.73 29.12
CA MET A 179 24.14 -10.98 27.75
C MET A 179 25.49 -11.73 27.71
N GLN A 180 26.08 -12.04 28.86
CA GLN A 180 27.33 -12.77 28.91
C GLN A 180 27.09 -14.26 28.64
N LYS A 181 28.07 -14.93 27.99
CA LYS A 181 27.98 -16.34 27.67
C LYS A 181 27.89 -17.18 28.96
N GLY A 182 26.89 -18.08 29.00
CA GLY A 182 26.64 -18.95 30.16
C GLY A 182 25.89 -18.29 31.33
N SER A 183 25.55 -17.00 31.24
CA SER A 183 24.71 -16.36 32.25
C SER A 183 23.26 -16.89 32.16
N GLN A 184 22.54 -16.79 33.27
CA GLN A 184 21.08 -17.02 33.29
C GLN A 184 20.35 -15.68 33.50
N ILE A 185 19.16 -15.56 32.95
CA ILE A 185 18.26 -14.41 33.21
C ILE A 185 17.67 -14.68 34.61
N ASN A 186 17.96 -13.78 35.54
CA ASN A 186 17.38 -13.83 36.86
C ASN A 186 16.10 -12.95 36.89
N TRP A 187 14.95 -13.59 36.71
CA TRP A 187 13.66 -12.90 36.67
C TRP A 187 13.27 -12.25 38.00
N ASP A 188 13.77 -12.76 39.14
CA ASP A 188 13.52 -12.20 40.46
C ASP A 188 14.18 -10.84 40.65
N GLN A 189 15.26 -10.58 39.88
CA GLN A 189 15.96 -9.30 39.87
C GLN A 189 15.46 -8.33 38.79
N LEU A 190 14.41 -8.68 38.07
CA LEU A 190 13.88 -7.80 36.99
C LEU A 190 13.50 -6.39 37.50
N SER A 191 12.97 -6.31 38.73
CA SER A 191 12.61 -5.03 39.35
C SER A 191 13.82 -4.12 39.68
N GLN A 192 15.02 -4.65 39.69
CA GLN A 192 16.25 -3.90 39.90
C GLN A 192 16.83 -3.33 38.59
N GLU A 193 16.31 -3.77 37.47
CA GLU A 193 16.78 -3.36 36.16
C GLU A 193 16.05 -2.09 35.66
N LYS A 194 16.75 -1.30 34.85
CA LYS A 194 16.15 -0.16 34.16
C LYS A 194 15.37 -0.67 32.94
N LEU A 195 14.07 -0.87 33.11
CA LEU A 195 13.20 -1.41 32.09
C LEU A 195 12.69 -0.31 31.14
N ILE A 196 12.66 -0.62 29.84
CA ILE A 196 12.08 0.25 28.81
C ILE A 196 10.92 -0.50 28.15
N ARG A 197 9.71 0.05 28.30
CA ARG A 197 8.52 -0.42 27.62
C ARG A 197 8.48 0.08 26.18
N ASN A 198 8.01 -0.74 25.26
CA ASN A 198 7.80 -0.38 23.85
C ASN A 198 6.50 -0.99 23.31
N GLY A 199 6.19 -0.75 22.03
CA GLY A 199 4.96 -1.23 21.40
C GLY A 199 4.82 -2.75 21.29
N THR A 200 5.89 -3.53 21.54
CA THR A 200 5.84 -4.99 21.52
C THR A 200 5.84 -5.62 22.92
N THR A 201 5.99 -4.81 23.96
CA THR A 201 6.00 -5.26 25.36
C THR A 201 4.73 -6.06 25.76
N PRO A 202 3.52 -5.80 25.25
CA PRO A 202 2.35 -6.62 25.55
C PRO A 202 2.51 -8.12 25.21
N LEU A 203 3.44 -8.49 24.32
CA LEU A 203 3.72 -9.87 23.97
C LEU A 203 4.29 -10.70 25.14
N VAL A 204 4.87 -10.05 26.15
CA VAL A 204 5.44 -10.73 27.32
C VAL A 204 4.47 -10.76 28.52
N ASP A 205 3.22 -10.38 28.33
CA ASP A 205 2.18 -10.56 29.34
C ASP A 205 2.05 -12.04 29.72
N LYS A 206 1.82 -12.32 31.01
CA LYS A 206 1.75 -13.69 31.55
C LYS A 206 3.05 -14.51 31.44
N THR A 207 4.19 -13.86 31.28
CA THR A 207 5.52 -14.46 31.33
C THR A 207 6.32 -13.91 32.51
N PRO A 208 7.47 -14.52 32.88
CA PRO A 208 8.37 -13.90 33.87
C PRO A 208 8.85 -12.50 33.47
N ALA A 209 8.81 -12.16 32.18
CA ALA A 209 9.16 -10.82 31.68
C ALA A 209 8.04 -9.79 31.81
N GLN A 210 6.90 -10.11 32.41
CA GLN A 210 5.75 -9.16 32.54
C GLN A 210 6.10 -7.85 33.25
N GLY A 211 7.16 -7.80 34.03
CA GLY A 211 7.65 -6.56 34.68
C GLY A 211 7.88 -5.42 33.70
N PHE A 212 8.21 -5.72 32.43
CA PHE A 212 8.35 -4.69 31.38
C PHE A 212 7.06 -3.92 31.11
N LEU A 213 5.89 -4.49 31.41
CA LEU A 213 4.59 -3.78 31.29
C LEU A 213 4.48 -2.59 32.25
N PHE A 214 5.17 -2.64 33.37
CA PHE A 214 5.13 -1.64 34.44
C PHE A 214 6.37 -0.75 34.47
N ALA A 215 7.20 -0.81 33.41
CA ALA A 215 8.39 0.01 33.30
C ALA A 215 8.03 1.51 33.36
N ALA A 216 8.78 2.28 34.15
CA ALA A 216 8.59 3.72 34.29
C ALA A 216 8.90 4.50 33.00
N MET A 217 9.68 3.90 32.09
CA MET A 217 10.07 4.50 30.81
C MET A 217 9.37 3.79 29.66
N GLN A 218 8.72 4.55 28.78
CA GLN A 218 8.09 4.04 27.56
C GLN A 218 8.67 4.77 26.34
N VAL A 219 9.10 4.00 25.33
CA VAL A 219 9.63 4.52 24.07
C VAL A 219 8.94 3.78 22.92
N THR A 220 8.18 4.51 22.11
CA THR A 220 7.39 3.94 21.01
C THR A 220 8.12 3.97 19.67
N ASN A 221 9.03 4.95 19.48
CA ASN A 221 9.82 5.07 18.26
C ASN A 221 11.04 4.13 18.32
N MET A 222 11.22 3.31 17.28
CA MET A 222 12.28 2.31 17.23
C MET A 222 13.69 2.93 17.19
N THR A 223 13.87 4.04 16.46
CA THR A 223 15.17 4.73 16.37
C THR A 223 15.60 5.26 17.73
N SER A 224 14.67 5.92 18.44
CA SER A 224 14.91 6.42 19.79
C SER A 224 15.19 5.29 20.77
N LEU A 225 14.45 4.19 20.67
CA LEU A 225 14.63 3.00 21.51
C LEU A 225 16.05 2.43 21.34
N VAL A 226 16.50 2.24 20.10
CA VAL A 226 17.85 1.73 19.81
C VAL A 226 18.91 2.65 20.35
N ALA A 227 18.81 3.97 20.12
CA ALA A 227 19.78 4.94 20.63
C ALA A 227 19.87 4.93 22.17
N MET A 228 18.74 4.81 22.85
CA MET A 228 18.70 4.72 24.32
C MET A 228 19.34 3.43 24.84
N LEU A 229 19.08 2.31 24.19
CA LEU A 229 19.68 1.01 24.53
C LEU A 229 21.21 1.04 24.34
N GLU A 230 21.68 1.56 23.20
CA GLU A 230 23.11 1.77 22.91
C GLU A 230 23.77 2.71 23.92
N GLY A 231 23.06 3.76 24.34
CA GLY A 231 23.48 4.67 25.40
C GLY A 231 23.46 4.06 26.83
N GLY A 232 23.00 2.82 27.00
CA GLY A 232 22.94 2.14 28.31
C GLY A 232 21.82 2.64 29.20
N ALA A 233 20.76 3.22 28.66
CA ALA A 233 19.63 3.72 29.44
C ALA A 233 18.78 2.60 30.09
N GLY A 234 18.92 1.36 29.62
CA GLY A 234 18.21 0.21 30.18
C GLY A 234 18.16 -0.99 29.24
N ILE A 235 17.22 -1.88 29.52
CA ILE A 235 16.94 -3.09 28.76
C ILE A 235 15.49 -3.12 28.28
N THR A 236 15.21 -3.86 27.22
CA THR A 236 13.85 -3.98 26.65
C THR A 236 13.59 -5.39 26.13
N THR A 237 12.35 -5.66 25.75
CA THR A 237 12.01 -6.87 25.00
C THR A 237 11.72 -6.50 23.54
N LEU A 238 12.23 -7.27 22.58
CA LEU A 238 11.93 -7.12 21.16
C LEU A 238 11.72 -8.49 20.51
N PRO A 239 10.84 -8.55 19.49
CA PRO A 239 10.83 -9.66 18.56
C PRO A 239 12.11 -9.68 17.71
N TRP A 240 12.52 -10.85 17.28
CA TRP A 240 13.76 -11.05 16.51
C TRP A 240 13.87 -10.17 15.26
N LEU A 241 12.81 -10.04 14.49
CA LEU A 241 12.82 -9.19 13.29
C LEU A 241 12.94 -7.70 13.60
N ALA A 242 12.64 -7.29 14.84
CA ALA A 242 12.81 -5.91 15.28
C ALA A 242 14.21 -5.62 15.82
N PHE A 243 15.01 -6.66 16.14
CA PHE A 243 16.36 -6.48 16.65
C PHE A 243 17.25 -5.75 15.64
N PRO A 244 18.01 -4.71 16.07
CA PRO A 244 18.89 -3.95 15.19
C PRO A 244 20.20 -4.70 14.93
N ARG A 245 20.16 -5.67 14.01
CA ARG A 245 21.29 -6.58 13.70
C ARG A 245 22.60 -5.87 13.32
N GLY A 246 22.53 -4.60 12.90
CA GLY A 246 23.71 -3.77 12.58
C GLY A 246 24.34 -3.08 13.79
N SER A 247 23.76 -3.19 14.99
CA SER A 247 24.33 -2.59 16.19
C SER A 247 25.51 -3.42 16.70
N HIS A 248 26.64 -2.75 16.90
CA HIS A 248 27.82 -3.38 17.52
C HIS A 248 27.75 -3.39 19.04
N GLU A 249 26.86 -2.63 19.65
CA GLU A 249 26.72 -2.45 21.09
C GLU A 249 25.67 -3.35 21.73
N LEU A 250 24.67 -3.78 20.95
CA LEU A 250 23.53 -4.50 21.47
C LEU A 250 23.65 -6.02 21.24
N ALA A 251 23.08 -6.78 22.17
CA ALA A 251 22.89 -8.20 22.08
C ALA A 251 21.40 -8.56 22.24
N PHE A 252 21.03 -9.71 21.69
CA PHE A 252 19.69 -10.27 21.78
C PHE A 252 19.75 -11.63 22.45
N ARG A 253 18.88 -11.86 23.43
CA ARG A 253 18.75 -13.13 24.12
C ARG A 253 17.31 -13.57 24.17
N LEU A 254 17.05 -14.80 23.70
CA LEU A 254 15.71 -15.38 23.67
C LEU A 254 15.11 -15.52 25.07
N ILE A 255 13.80 -15.28 25.18
CA ILE A 255 12.98 -15.74 26.31
C ILE A 255 12.57 -17.17 25.99
N GLU A 256 13.08 -18.14 26.76
CA GLU A 256 12.94 -19.57 26.45
C GLU A 256 11.85 -20.26 27.28
N GLU A 257 11.62 -19.81 28.51
CA GLU A 257 10.67 -20.42 29.43
C GLU A 257 9.72 -19.40 30.07
N PRO A 258 8.45 -19.36 29.65
CA PRO A 258 7.90 -19.98 28.43
C PRO A 258 8.37 -19.25 27.16
N PRO A 259 8.47 -19.93 26.01
CA PRO A 259 8.85 -19.29 24.77
C PRO A 259 7.76 -18.29 24.32
N VAL A 260 8.18 -17.09 23.98
CA VAL A 260 7.28 -16.04 23.48
C VAL A 260 7.46 -15.86 21.98
N GLN A 261 6.36 -15.86 21.25
CA GLN A 261 6.34 -15.65 19.81
C GLN A 261 5.39 -14.53 19.43
N ARG A 262 5.79 -13.74 18.42
CA ARG A 262 4.94 -12.78 17.75
C ARG A 262 4.44 -13.41 16.45
N GLN A 263 3.11 -13.41 16.26
CA GLN A 263 2.48 -13.81 15.00
C GLN A 263 2.39 -12.60 14.07
N ILE A 264 2.84 -12.76 12.83
CA ILE A 264 2.77 -11.74 11.77
C ILE A 264 1.79 -12.21 10.71
N ALA A 265 0.87 -11.34 10.35
CA ALA A 265 -0.10 -11.57 9.30
C ALA A 265 -0.28 -10.38 8.37
N LEU A 266 -0.78 -10.69 7.20
CA LEU A 266 -1.37 -9.72 6.31
C LEU A 266 -2.82 -9.50 6.74
N MET A 267 -3.19 -8.24 6.98
CA MET A 267 -4.53 -7.80 7.36
C MET A 267 -5.18 -7.04 6.22
N LYS A 268 -6.46 -7.27 6.00
CA LYS A 268 -7.31 -6.52 5.08
C LYS A 268 -8.75 -6.45 5.59
N SER A 269 -9.50 -5.45 5.15
CA SER A 269 -10.93 -5.35 5.45
C SER A 269 -11.69 -6.55 4.86
N ARG A 270 -12.62 -7.12 5.63
CA ARG A 270 -13.51 -8.21 5.17
C ARG A 270 -14.56 -7.73 4.19
N HIS A 271 -15.02 -6.49 4.35
CA HIS A 271 -16.18 -5.94 3.64
C HIS A 271 -15.82 -5.14 2.39
N HIS A 272 -14.54 -5.05 2.05
CA HIS A 272 -14.10 -4.28 0.88
C HIS A 272 -13.60 -5.19 -0.22
N GLN A 273 -14.20 -5.05 -1.43
CA GLN A 273 -13.71 -5.73 -2.60
C GLN A 273 -12.37 -5.10 -3.02
N GLN A 274 -11.35 -5.92 -3.11
CA GLN A 274 -10.03 -5.46 -3.50
C GLN A 274 -9.97 -5.12 -4.99
N MET A 275 -9.25 -4.06 -5.31
CA MET A 275 -8.83 -3.78 -6.68
C MET A 275 -7.84 -4.85 -7.16
N PRO A 276 -7.82 -5.19 -8.47
CA PRO A 276 -6.94 -6.24 -8.99
C PRO A 276 -5.45 -6.03 -8.66
N ALA A 277 -4.96 -4.79 -8.69
CA ALA A 277 -3.58 -4.47 -8.30
C ALA A 277 -3.31 -4.78 -6.81
N THR A 278 -4.28 -4.53 -5.93
CA THR A 278 -4.17 -4.85 -4.50
C THR A 278 -4.12 -6.36 -4.27
N ALA A 279 -4.93 -7.14 -5.00
CA ALA A 279 -4.89 -8.60 -4.95
C ALA A 279 -3.56 -9.16 -5.49
N ALA A 280 -2.98 -8.56 -6.53
CA ALA A 280 -1.65 -8.92 -7.02
C ALA A 280 -0.55 -8.65 -5.97
N LEU A 281 -0.60 -7.50 -5.30
CA LEU A 281 0.33 -7.19 -4.20
C LEU A 281 0.18 -8.17 -3.05
N GLU A 282 -1.04 -8.53 -2.65
CA GLU A 282 -1.32 -9.57 -1.65
C GLU A 282 -0.63 -10.88 -1.99
N SER A 283 -0.78 -11.37 -3.22
CA SER A 283 -0.14 -12.60 -3.68
C SER A 283 1.38 -12.54 -3.59
N ILE A 284 1.98 -11.42 -4.02
CA ILE A 284 3.43 -11.20 -3.97
C ILE A 284 3.93 -11.16 -2.52
N ILE A 285 3.18 -10.54 -1.61
CA ILE A 285 3.50 -10.53 -0.18
C ILE A 285 3.55 -11.98 0.34
N ILE A 286 2.48 -12.74 0.14
CA ILE A 286 2.37 -14.13 0.61
C ILE A 286 3.52 -14.98 0.05
N ASP A 287 3.80 -14.90 -1.24
CA ASP A 287 4.86 -15.67 -1.88
C ASP A 287 6.26 -15.27 -1.41
N THR A 288 6.48 -13.99 -1.14
CA THR A 288 7.76 -13.50 -0.60
C THR A 288 8.01 -14.08 0.79
N PHE A 289 7.02 -14.08 1.64
CA PHE A 289 7.14 -14.66 2.98
C PHE A 289 7.35 -16.18 2.91
N LYS A 290 6.59 -16.91 2.11
CA LYS A 290 6.79 -18.37 1.94
C LYS A 290 8.21 -18.73 1.55
N ARG A 291 8.84 -17.97 0.65
CA ARG A 291 10.23 -18.21 0.19
C ARG A 291 11.27 -17.89 1.26
N ARG A 292 10.97 -16.98 2.18
CA ARG A 292 11.92 -16.45 3.17
C ARG A 292 11.64 -16.88 4.61
N THR A 293 10.64 -17.72 4.85
CA THR A 293 10.24 -18.15 6.20
C THR A 293 11.43 -18.66 7.03
N LYS A 294 12.29 -19.50 6.44
CA LYS A 294 13.48 -20.04 7.15
C LYS A 294 14.44 -18.96 7.64
N ASP A 295 14.59 -17.87 6.89
CA ASP A 295 15.49 -16.75 7.24
C ASP A 295 14.87 -15.84 8.31
N LEU A 296 13.53 -15.85 8.43
CA LEU A 296 12.78 -14.96 9.28
C LEU A 296 12.51 -15.53 10.69
N GLU A 297 12.33 -16.84 10.80
CA GLU A 297 11.84 -17.50 12.03
C GLU A 297 12.94 -17.90 13.01
N ASN A 298 14.18 -18.10 12.58
CA ASN A 298 15.25 -18.66 13.45
C ASN A 298 16.36 -17.65 13.76
N PRO A 299 16.42 -17.13 14.99
CA PRO A 299 17.68 -16.71 15.55
C PRO A 299 18.47 -17.97 15.93
N THR A 300 19.52 -18.28 15.21
CA THR A 300 20.59 -19.14 15.75
C THR A 300 21.11 -18.48 17.02
N GLN A 301 21.19 -19.24 18.12
CA GLN A 301 21.54 -18.82 19.49
C GLN A 301 22.47 -17.61 19.57
N LEU A 302 22.18 -16.69 20.53
CA LEU A 302 23.03 -15.56 20.95
C LEU A 302 23.81 -14.93 19.78
N ILE A 303 23.23 -13.88 19.15
CA ILE A 303 24.02 -13.01 18.29
C ILE A 303 24.68 -11.98 19.22
N THR A 304 25.93 -12.28 19.56
CA THR A 304 26.85 -11.32 20.18
C THR A 304 27.51 -10.42 19.14
#